data_f160056b4e45ada8ae66ed52df514278
#
_entry.id   f160056b4e45ada8ae66ed52df514278
#
_cell.length_a   1.000
_cell.length_b   1.000
_cell.length_c   1.000
_cell.angle_alpha   90.00
_cell.angle_beta   90.00
_cell.angle_gamma   90.00
#
_symmetry.space_group_name_H-M   'P 1'
#
loop_
_entity.id
_entity.type
_entity.pdbx_description
1 polymer ?
#
loop_
_entity_poly.entity_id
_entity_poly.type
_entity_poly.pdbx_seq_one_letter_code
_entity_poly.pdbx_strand_id
1 'polypeptide(L)'
;MLLSLVLHTYSMRYVLPAAVMMGTAPTYVLAWGAWRLLSAVLPARFYREVDDRLYTIYQSMVLFFFENYTGVQVIIYGDLPKNKENVIYLSNHQCTVDWIIADMLAIRQNALGHVRYVLKDGLKWLPLYGWYFSQHGGVYVKRSAKFNEKEMREKLRAQMKAETPMYLVIFPEGTRYNPEIPKVIADSQSFAEKEEFLCKECPRVHIFIDRIELKDIPEEQMYMRRWLHERFEIKDKLLIEFYDAKDSKRRNKFPGKSVHSKLSLKKTLPSLLFLGGLTASMLLTESGRKLYVKTWIYGTLIGCLWVSIKP
;
A
#
# COMPACT_ATOMS: atom_id res chain seq x y z
N MET A 1 36.69 -1.11 -13.98
CA MET A 1 36.52 -0.09 -12.92
C MET A 1 35.25 0.71 -13.07
N LEU A 2 35.00 1.41 -14.19
CA LEU A 2 33.78 2.23 -14.39
C LEU A 2 32.48 1.40 -14.32
N LEU A 3 32.41 0.26 -15.02
CA LEU A 3 31.26 -0.65 -14.99
C LEU A 3 30.98 -1.17 -13.58
N SER A 4 32.03 -1.53 -12.83
CA SER A 4 31.89 -1.98 -11.43
C SER A 4 31.35 -0.86 -10.53
N LEU A 5 31.77 0.39 -10.75
CA LEU A 5 31.25 1.56 -10.01
C LEU A 5 29.78 1.84 -10.34
N VAL A 6 29.39 1.74 -11.60
CA VAL A 6 28.00 1.91 -12.05
C VAL A 6 27.11 0.83 -11.46
N LEU A 7 27.50 -0.44 -11.53
CA LEU A 7 26.77 -1.57 -10.94
C LEU A 7 26.64 -1.41 -9.43
N HIS A 8 27.73 -1.00 -8.76
CA HIS A 8 27.70 -0.78 -7.31
C HIS A 8 26.75 0.37 -6.93
N THR A 9 26.81 1.48 -7.66
CA THR A 9 25.91 2.63 -7.42
C THR A 9 24.45 2.24 -7.66
N TYR A 10 24.16 1.49 -8.72
CA TYR A 10 22.81 1.00 -9.02
C TYR A 10 22.30 0.07 -7.92
N SER A 11 23.11 -0.93 -7.54
CA SER A 11 22.77 -1.86 -6.46
C SER A 11 22.51 -1.14 -5.14
N MET A 12 23.31 -0.14 -4.79
CA MET A 12 23.13 0.63 -3.55
C MET A 12 21.84 1.46 -3.55
N ARG A 13 21.43 1.98 -4.72
CA ARG A 13 20.16 2.73 -4.84
C ARG A 13 18.94 1.86 -4.47
N TYR A 14 18.97 0.58 -4.80
CA TYR A 14 17.91 -0.37 -4.50
C TYR A 14 18.09 -1.04 -3.12
N VAL A 15 19.28 -1.57 -2.86
CA VAL A 15 19.57 -2.36 -1.66
C VAL A 15 19.44 -1.53 -0.39
N LEU A 16 19.89 -0.28 -0.38
CA LEU A 16 19.80 0.58 0.81
C LEU A 16 18.35 0.84 1.25
N PRO A 17 17.44 1.31 0.39
CA PRO A 17 16.02 1.43 0.74
C PRO A 17 15.41 0.11 1.23
N ALA A 18 15.65 -0.99 0.52
CA ALA A 18 15.13 -2.31 0.89
C ALA A 18 15.66 -2.76 2.25
N ALA A 19 16.97 -2.60 2.50
CA ALA A 19 17.60 -2.95 3.77
C ALA A 19 17.05 -2.13 4.94
N VAL A 20 16.81 -0.83 4.77
CA VAL A 20 16.23 0.01 5.81
C VAL A 20 14.77 -0.36 6.07
N MET A 21 13.95 -0.52 5.03
CA MET A 21 12.54 -0.89 5.17
C MET A 21 12.39 -2.26 5.86
N MET A 22 13.13 -3.26 5.41
CA MET A 22 13.10 -4.60 6.02
C MET A 22 13.81 -4.63 7.38
N GLY A 23 14.94 -3.96 7.51
CA GLY A 23 15.74 -3.92 8.73
C GLY A 23 15.03 -3.24 9.91
N THR A 24 14.13 -2.31 9.65
CA THR A 24 13.32 -1.67 10.70
C THR A 24 12.07 -2.47 11.09
N ALA A 25 11.69 -3.49 10.31
CA ALA A 25 10.48 -4.27 10.56
C ALA A 25 10.44 -4.98 11.92
N PRO A 26 11.53 -5.64 12.42
CA PRO A 26 11.50 -6.27 13.75
C PRO A 26 11.30 -5.25 14.86
N THR A 27 11.98 -4.11 14.79
CA THR A 27 11.84 -3.03 15.77
C THR A 27 10.41 -2.49 15.79
N TYR A 28 9.83 -2.29 14.61
CA TYR A 28 8.44 -1.87 14.46
C TYR A 28 7.47 -2.89 15.06
N VAL A 29 7.60 -4.18 14.68
CA VAL A 29 6.71 -5.26 15.15
C VAL A 29 6.85 -5.47 16.66
N LEU A 30 8.04 -5.28 17.23
CA LEU A 30 8.26 -5.34 18.67
C LEU A 30 7.52 -4.22 19.39
N ALA A 31 7.65 -2.97 18.90
CA ALA A 31 6.94 -1.82 19.46
C ALA A 31 5.42 -1.97 19.36
N TRP A 32 4.95 -2.41 18.19
CA TRP A 32 3.54 -2.70 17.97
C TRP A 32 3.04 -3.85 18.86
N GLY A 33 3.80 -4.93 18.99
CA GLY A 33 3.45 -6.08 19.85
C GLY A 33 3.37 -5.68 21.32
N ALA A 34 4.31 -4.87 21.82
CA ALA A 34 4.24 -4.30 23.16
C ALA A 34 2.97 -3.47 23.35
N TRP A 35 2.64 -2.60 22.39
CA TRP A 35 1.38 -1.85 22.42
C TRP A 35 0.17 -2.77 22.40
N ARG A 36 0.17 -3.81 21.57
CA ARG A 36 -0.92 -4.77 21.47
C ARG A 36 -1.18 -5.48 22.80
N LEU A 37 -0.13 -5.82 23.53
CA LEU A 37 -0.24 -6.42 24.87
C LEU A 37 -0.77 -5.43 25.89
N LEU A 38 -0.20 -4.23 25.96
CA LEU A 38 -0.61 -3.17 26.88
C LEU A 38 -2.06 -2.75 26.65
N SER A 39 -2.51 -2.73 25.41
CA SER A 39 -3.87 -2.35 25.04
C SER A 39 -4.91 -3.45 25.23
N ALA A 40 -4.52 -4.66 25.65
CA ALA A 40 -5.46 -5.78 25.84
C ALA A 40 -6.53 -5.50 26.88
N VAL A 41 -6.22 -4.64 27.85
CA VAL A 41 -7.15 -4.21 28.93
C VAL A 41 -7.83 -2.86 28.64
N LEU A 42 -7.52 -2.24 27.50
CA LEU A 42 -8.04 -0.94 27.11
C LEU A 42 -9.22 -1.08 26.14
N PRO A 43 -10.13 -0.10 26.08
CA PRO A 43 -11.16 -0.06 25.06
C PRO A 43 -10.58 -0.11 23.65
N ALA A 44 -11.21 -0.83 22.73
CA ALA A 44 -10.76 -1.06 21.37
C ALA A 44 -10.44 0.24 20.58
N ARG A 45 -11.10 1.35 20.93
CA ARG A 45 -10.83 2.67 20.34
C ARG A 45 -9.39 3.12 20.57
N PHE A 46 -8.87 2.99 21.80
CA PHE A 46 -7.50 3.39 22.12
C PHE A 46 -6.47 2.50 21.39
N TYR A 47 -6.74 1.20 21.31
CA TYR A 47 -5.90 0.31 20.54
C TYR A 47 -5.79 0.81 19.09
N ARG A 48 -6.92 1.06 18.44
CA ARG A 48 -6.96 1.46 17.03
C ARG A 48 -6.27 2.79 16.77
N GLU A 49 -6.49 3.77 17.62
CA GLU A 49 -5.88 5.10 17.45
C GLU A 49 -4.35 5.04 17.44
N VAL A 50 -3.75 4.28 18.34
CA VAL A 50 -2.28 4.12 18.39
C VAL A 50 -1.80 3.18 17.28
N ASP A 51 -2.55 2.13 16.96
CA ASP A 51 -2.24 1.25 15.82
C ASP A 51 -2.20 2.03 14.50
N ASP A 52 -3.17 2.89 14.25
CA ASP A 52 -3.21 3.77 13.08
C ASP A 52 -2.03 4.75 13.04
N ARG A 53 -1.60 5.26 14.20
CA ARG A 53 -0.40 6.11 14.30
C ARG A 53 0.87 5.32 14.03
N LEU A 54 1.01 4.13 14.59
CA LEU A 54 2.15 3.24 14.33
C LEU A 54 2.24 2.88 12.85
N TYR A 55 1.12 2.53 12.23
CA TYR A 55 1.04 2.29 10.80
C TYR A 55 1.50 3.51 10.00
N THR A 56 0.99 4.69 10.37
CA THR A 56 1.40 5.96 9.74
C THR A 56 2.91 6.16 9.82
N ILE A 57 3.54 5.89 10.95
CA ILE A 57 4.99 6.01 11.13
C ILE A 57 5.73 5.06 10.17
N TYR A 58 5.35 3.78 10.14
CA TYR A 58 6.04 2.82 9.29
C TYR A 58 5.86 3.13 7.80
N GLN A 59 4.64 3.39 7.37
CA GLN A 59 4.36 3.68 5.97
C GLN A 59 4.89 5.05 5.52
N SER A 60 4.97 6.04 6.40
CA SER A 60 5.65 7.31 6.08
C SER A 60 7.14 7.11 5.81
N MET A 61 7.82 6.22 6.56
CA MET A 61 9.21 5.84 6.26
C MET A 61 9.31 5.13 4.90
N VAL A 62 8.39 4.23 4.59
CA VAL A 62 8.34 3.57 3.27
C VAL A 62 8.14 4.60 2.16
N LEU A 63 7.19 5.52 2.31
CA LEU A 63 6.92 6.59 1.35
C LEU A 63 8.09 7.57 1.20
N PHE A 64 8.92 7.75 2.23
CA PHE A 64 10.16 8.50 2.09
C PHE A 64 11.01 7.93 0.95
N PHE A 65 11.20 6.62 0.91
CA PHE A 65 12.00 5.99 -0.12
C PHE A 65 11.33 6.04 -1.50
N PHE A 66 10.03 5.79 -1.56
CA PHE A 66 9.32 5.75 -2.85
C PHE A 66 9.04 7.13 -3.45
N GLU A 67 9.03 8.20 -2.68
CA GLU A 67 8.74 9.53 -3.21
C GLU A 67 9.86 10.55 -2.96
N ASN A 68 10.31 10.72 -1.71
CA ASN A 68 11.32 11.75 -1.42
C ASN A 68 12.72 11.34 -1.89
N TYR A 69 13.13 10.11 -1.63
CA TYR A 69 14.44 9.60 -2.02
C TYR A 69 14.56 9.43 -3.54
N THR A 70 13.55 8.87 -4.19
CA THR A 70 13.51 8.71 -5.64
C THR A 70 13.39 10.04 -6.35
N GLY A 71 12.72 11.02 -5.75
CA GLY A 71 12.41 12.31 -6.37
C GLY A 71 11.29 12.22 -7.41
N VAL A 72 10.49 11.16 -7.40
CA VAL A 72 9.39 10.97 -8.33
C VAL A 72 8.39 12.11 -8.25
N GLN A 73 7.94 12.57 -9.40
CA GLN A 73 6.89 13.59 -9.50
C GLN A 73 5.51 12.93 -9.55
N VAL A 74 4.68 13.20 -8.56
CA VAL A 74 3.30 12.72 -8.53
C VAL A 74 2.39 13.78 -9.15
N ILE A 75 1.70 13.41 -10.23
CA ILE A 75 0.81 14.27 -10.99
C ILE A 75 -0.61 13.69 -10.86
N ILE A 76 -1.49 14.44 -10.23
CA ILE A 76 -2.85 14.01 -9.92
C ILE A 76 -3.83 14.72 -10.84
N TYR A 77 -4.75 13.96 -11.42
CA TYR A 77 -5.86 14.43 -12.24
C TYR A 77 -7.17 14.06 -11.56
N GLY A 78 -8.22 14.86 -11.78
CA GLY A 78 -9.52 14.63 -11.16
C GLY A 78 -9.59 15.11 -9.70
N ASP A 79 -10.44 14.47 -8.91
CA ASP A 79 -10.85 14.97 -7.59
C ASP A 79 -10.22 14.20 -6.43
N LEU A 80 -9.10 14.67 -5.91
CA LEU A 80 -8.57 14.16 -4.66
C LEU A 80 -9.35 14.75 -3.48
N PRO A 81 -10.00 13.92 -2.63
CA PRO A 81 -10.67 14.40 -1.43
C PRO A 81 -9.70 15.14 -0.52
N LYS A 82 -10.14 16.26 0.05
CA LYS A 82 -9.31 17.10 0.93
C LYS A 82 -9.35 16.66 2.40
N ASN A 83 -10.46 16.06 2.81
CA ASN A 83 -10.72 15.67 4.20
C ASN A 83 -10.66 14.16 4.36
N LYS A 84 -10.46 13.72 5.61
CA LYS A 84 -10.61 12.30 5.98
C LYS A 84 -12.07 11.90 5.88
N GLU A 85 -12.36 10.86 5.15
CA GLU A 85 -13.68 10.30 4.95
C GLU A 85 -13.58 8.79 4.73
N ASN A 86 -14.71 8.08 4.77
CA ASN A 86 -14.75 6.69 4.36
C ASN A 86 -14.65 6.61 2.84
N VAL A 87 -13.65 5.89 2.35
CA VAL A 87 -13.37 5.77 0.92
C VAL A 87 -13.13 4.31 0.56
N ILE A 88 -13.67 3.89 -0.57
CA ILE A 88 -13.30 2.64 -1.22
C ILE A 88 -12.51 3.00 -2.48
N TYR A 89 -11.21 2.69 -2.46
CA TYR A 89 -10.35 2.82 -3.63
C TYR A 89 -10.49 1.57 -4.50
N LEU A 90 -11.05 1.74 -5.68
CA LEU A 90 -11.08 0.71 -6.72
C LEU A 90 -10.01 1.02 -7.75
N SER A 91 -8.86 0.39 -7.64
CA SER A 91 -7.73 0.65 -8.51
C SER A 91 -7.51 -0.50 -9.49
N ASN A 92 -7.05 -0.16 -10.70
CA ASN A 92 -6.46 -1.13 -11.62
C ASN A 92 -5.14 -1.66 -11.04
N HIS A 93 -4.80 -2.91 -11.39
CA HIS A 93 -3.64 -3.60 -10.84
C HIS A 93 -2.63 -3.92 -11.94
N GLN A 94 -1.67 -3.02 -12.14
CA GLN A 94 -0.69 -3.12 -13.23
C GLN A 94 0.67 -3.62 -12.75
N CYS A 95 1.10 -3.23 -11.54
CA CYS A 95 2.42 -3.60 -11.05
C CYS A 95 2.44 -3.94 -9.55
N THR A 96 3.59 -4.37 -9.06
CA THR A 96 3.79 -4.77 -7.66
C THR A 96 3.76 -3.61 -6.68
N VAL A 97 3.86 -2.36 -7.16
CA VAL A 97 3.93 -1.16 -6.31
C VAL A 97 2.63 -0.36 -6.28
N ASP A 98 1.54 -0.85 -6.88
CA ASP A 98 0.26 -0.13 -6.91
C ASP A 98 -0.30 0.20 -5.52
N TRP A 99 0.00 -0.64 -4.52
CA TRP A 99 -0.36 -0.36 -3.13
C TRP A 99 0.30 0.91 -2.59
N ILE A 100 1.52 1.25 -3.05
CA ILE A 100 2.21 2.50 -2.69
C ILE A 100 1.43 3.71 -3.19
N ILE A 101 0.78 3.62 -4.35
CA ILE A 101 -0.01 4.72 -4.91
C ILE A 101 -1.18 5.07 -3.98
N ALA A 102 -1.85 4.07 -3.43
CA ALA A 102 -2.91 4.30 -2.44
C ALA A 102 -2.38 5.01 -1.18
N ASP A 103 -1.21 4.60 -0.68
CA ASP A 103 -0.55 5.24 0.46
C ASP A 103 -0.09 6.67 0.12
N MET A 104 0.42 6.91 -1.10
CA MET A 104 0.76 8.27 -1.58
C MET A 104 -0.46 9.20 -1.58
N LEU A 105 -1.64 8.70 -1.93
CA LEU A 105 -2.87 9.47 -1.89
C LEU A 105 -3.33 9.69 -0.43
N ALA A 106 -3.32 8.64 0.38
CA ALA A 106 -3.78 8.69 1.77
C ALA A 106 -2.94 9.63 2.65
N ILE A 107 -1.61 9.68 2.48
CA ILE A 107 -0.74 10.59 3.26
C ILE A 107 -1.04 12.06 2.95
N ARG A 108 -1.47 12.37 1.72
CA ARG A 108 -1.87 13.73 1.32
C ARG A 108 -3.13 14.20 2.04
N GLN A 109 -4.00 13.26 2.40
CA GLN A 109 -5.24 13.48 3.13
C GLN A 109 -5.07 13.34 4.66
N ASN A 110 -3.84 13.13 5.16
CA ASN A 110 -3.54 12.79 6.56
C ASN A 110 -4.31 11.56 7.07
N ALA A 111 -4.52 10.60 6.19
CA ALA A 111 -5.34 9.42 6.42
C ALA A 111 -4.58 8.10 6.25
N LEU A 112 -3.24 8.15 6.19
CA LEU A 112 -2.39 6.99 5.94
C LEU A 112 -2.63 5.85 6.94
N GLY A 113 -2.82 6.16 8.22
CA GLY A 113 -3.13 5.16 9.25
C GLY A 113 -4.46 4.44 9.08
N HIS A 114 -5.38 5.00 8.30
CA HIS A 114 -6.70 4.43 8.07
C HIS A 114 -6.76 3.50 6.84
N VAL A 115 -5.66 3.34 6.11
CA VAL A 115 -5.60 2.48 4.92
C VAL A 115 -5.75 1.02 5.33
N ARG A 116 -6.63 0.31 4.64
CA ARG A 116 -6.88 -1.14 4.79
C ARG A 116 -6.87 -1.76 3.40
N TYR A 117 -6.27 -2.93 3.28
CA TYR A 117 -6.14 -3.61 2.01
C TYR A 117 -6.95 -4.89 1.95
N VAL A 118 -7.56 -5.14 0.79
CA VAL A 118 -8.00 -6.49 0.42
C VAL A 118 -6.84 -7.20 -0.24
N LEU A 119 -6.34 -8.24 0.40
CA LEU A 119 -5.08 -8.92 0.06
C LEU A 119 -5.33 -10.36 -0.39
N LYS A 120 -4.44 -10.87 -1.25
CA LYS A 120 -4.40 -12.29 -1.60
C LYS A 120 -4.07 -13.13 -0.35
N ASP A 121 -4.80 -14.22 -0.12
CA ASP A 121 -4.63 -15.10 1.06
C ASP A 121 -3.17 -15.57 1.27
N GLY A 122 -2.42 -15.83 0.20
CA GLY A 122 -1.01 -16.21 0.31
C GLY A 122 -0.11 -15.18 0.99
N LEU A 123 -0.51 -13.90 1.01
CA LEU A 123 0.29 -12.83 1.63
C LEU A 123 0.24 -12.85 3.17
N LYS A 124 -0.70 -13.59 3.77
CA LYS A 124 -0.75 -13.79 5.22
C LYS A 124 0.48 -14.51 5.78
N TRP A 125 1.21 -15.23 4.91
CA TRP A 125 2.43 -15.95 5.27
C TRP A 125 3.71 -15.11 5.18
N LEU A 126 3.61 -13.84 4.78
CA LEU A 126 4.78 -12.96 4.78
C LEU A 126 5.33 -12.79 6.21
N PRO A 127 6.63 -13.07 6.43
CA PRO A 127 7.27 -12.95 7.73
C PRO A 127 6.98 -11.59 8.36
N LEU A 128 6.53 -11.56 9.61
CA LEU A 128 6.11 -10.40 10.38
C LEU A 128 4.90 -9.66 9.83
N TYR A 129 4.89 -9.33 8.54
CA TYR A 129 3.87 -8.47 7.91
C TYR A 129 2.51 -9.13 7.76
N GLY A 130 2.46 -10.42 7.42
CA GLY A 130 1.19 -11.13 7.21
C GLY A 130 0.31 -11.11 8.45
N TRP A 131 0.89 -11.42 9.60
CA TRP A 131 0.18 -11.32 10.87
C TRP A 131 -0.21 -9.89 11.20
N TYR A 132 0.74 -8.94 11.07
CA TYR A 132 0.48 -7.54 11.36
C TYR A 132 -0.70 -6.98 10.53
N PHE A 133 -0.70 -7.19 9.21
CA PHE A 133 -1.79 -6.73 8.36
C PHE A 133 -3.15 -7.32 8.73
N SER A 134 -3.20 -8.58 9.20
CA SER A 134 -4.46 -9.17 9.69
C SER A 134 -4.99 -8.45 10.93
N GLN A 135 -4.10 -7.99 11.81
CA GLN A 135 -4.47 -7.27 13.03
C GLN A 135 -4.82 -5.80 12.76
N HIS A 136 -4.19 -5.19 11.76
CA HIS A 136 -4.47 -3.83 11.30
C HIS A 136 -5.78 -3.72 10.49
N GLY A 137 -6.51 -4.81 10.31
CA GLY A 137 -7.80 -4.84 9.62
C GLY A 137 -7.71 -5.15 8.13
N GLY A 138 -6.60 -5.70 7.67
CA GLY A 138 -6.48 -6.24 6.31
C GLY A 138 -7.40 -7.44 6.11
N VAL A 139 -7.98 -7.55 4.92
CA VAL A 139 -8.89 -8.63 4.54
C VAL A 139 -8.19 -9.57 3.58
N TYR A 140 -7.93 -10.81 4.00
CA TYR A 140 -7.35 -11.83 3.14
C TYR A 140 -8.44 -12.58 2.37
N VAL A 141 -8.26 -12.68 1.04
CA VAL A 141 -9.23 -13.29 0.14
C VAL A 141 -8.61 -14.48 -0.58
N LYS A 142 -9.24 -15.65 -0.44
CA LYS A 142 -8.94 -16.84 -1.26
C LYS A 142 -9.63 -16.71 -2.61
N ARG A 143 -8.87 -16.83 -3.68
CA ARG A 143 -9.37 -16.80 -5.07
C ARG A 143 -9.88 -18.19 -5.51
N SER A 144 -10.67 -18.83 -4.67
CA SER A 144 -11.25 -20.14 -4.97
C SER A 144 -12.77 -20.04 -5.02
N ALA A 145 -13.42 -21.03 -5.63
CA ALA A 145 -14.89 -21.13 -5.69
C ALA A 145 -15.57 -21.15 -4.30
N LYS A 146 -14.78 -21.39 -3.24
CA LYS A 146 -15.24 -21.35 -1.83
C LYS A 146 -14.86 -20.03 -1.15
N PHE A 147 -15.26 -18.91 -1.75
CA PHE A 147 -15.13 -17.60 -1.12
C PHE A 147 -16.04 -17.52 0.12
N ASN A 148 -15.46 -17.20 1.28
CA ASN A 148 -16.24 -17.04 2.51
C ASN A 148 -16.79 -15.61 2.62
N GLU A 149 -17.92 -15.37 1.96
CA GLU A 149 -18.58 -14.06 1.95
C GLU A 149 -18.98 -13.62 3.36
N LYS A 150 -19.42 -14.55 4.22
CA LYS A 150 -19.86 -14.26 5.59
C LYS A 150 -18.72 -13.68 6.41
N GLU A 151 -17.54 -14.29 6.37
CA GLU A 151 -16.37 -13.83 7.10
C GLU A 151 -15.91 -12.44 6.62
N MET A 152 -15.91 -12.22 5.31
CA MET A 152 -15.58 -10.90 4.75
C MET A 152 -16.57 -9.83 5.21
N ARG A 153 -17.86 -10.11 5.16
CA ARG A 153 -18.89 -9.19 5.65
C ARG A 153 -18.74 -8.89 7.14
N GLU A 154 -18.40 -9.87 7.96
CA GLU A 154 -18.16 -9.68 9.39
C GLU A 154 -16.94 -8.79 9.65
N LYS A 155 -15.84 -9.03 8.94
CA LYS A 155 -14.62 -8.20 9.02
C LYS A 155 -14.91 -6.74 8.59
N LEU A 156 -15.60 -6.53 7.47
CA LEU A 156 -15.97 -5.19 7.02
C LEU A 156 -16.93 -4.48 7.98
N ARG A 157 -17.93 -5.18 8.49
CA ARG A 157 -18.86 -4.64 9.52
C ARG A 157 -18.13 -4.26 10.81
N ALA A 158 -17.15 -5.05 11.23
CA ALA A 158 -16.33 -4.72 12.40
C ALA A 158 -15.50 -3.44 12.18
N GLN A 159 -15.02 -3.22 10.96
CA GLN A 159 -14.33 -1.98 10.59
C GLN A 159 -15.29 -0.78 10.57
N MET A 160 -16.48 -0.93 9.98
CA MET A 160 -17.50 0.13 9.93
C MET A 160 -17.95 0.56 11.33
N LYS A 161 -18.09 -0.38 12.28
CA LYS A 161 -18.44 -0.08 13.69
C LYS A 161 -17.34 0.68 14.43
N ALA A 162 -16.18 0.82 13.85
CA ALA A 162 -15.03 1.47 14.49
C ALA A 162 -15.15 2.99 14.62
N GLU A 163 -16.13 3.61 13.94
CA GLU A 163 -16.35 5.07 13.90
C GLU A 163 -15.11 5.89 13.47
N THR A 164 -14.11 5.21 12.90
CA THR A 164 -12.91 5.85 12.34
C THR A 164 -12.98 5.81 10.83
N PRO A 165 -12.55 6.87 10.14
CA PRO A 165 -12.49 6.85 8.68
C PRO A 165 -11.69 5.66 8.18
N MET A 166 -12.20 4.96 7.17
CA MET A 166 -11.55 3.80 6.57
C MET A 166 -11.30 4.05 5.09
N TYR A 167 -10.05 3.81 4.66
CA TYR A 167 -9.64 3.82 3.28
C TYR A 167 -9.41 2.38 2.84
N LEU A 168 -10.45 1.76 2.28
CA LEU A 168 -10.39 0.39 1.81
C LEU A 168 -9.87 0.33 0.38
N VAL A 169 -8.71 -0.28 0.19
CA VAL A 169 -8.08 -0.43 -1.12
C VAL A 169 -8.36 -1.82 -1.67
N ILE A 170 -8.95 -1.84 -2.86
CA ILE A 170 -9.33 -3.07 -3.56
C ILE A 170 -8.78 -3.01 -5.00
N PHE A 171 -8.20 -4.13 -5.45
CA PHE A 171 -7.85 -4.38 -6.84
C PHE A 171 -8.81 -5.41 -7.42
N PRO A 172 -9.96 -4.98 -8.00
CA PRO A 172 -11.04 -5.89 -8.41
C PRO A 172 -10.65 -6.87 -9.50
N GLU A 173 -9.66 -6.55 -10.30
CA GLU A 173 -9.11 -7.44 -11.33
C GLU A 173 -8.57 -8.74 -10.73
N GLY A 174 -8.23 -8.72 -9.45
CA GLY A 174 -7.78 -9.88 -8.70
C GLY A 174 -6.39 -10.41 -9.07
N THR A 175 -5.82 -10.05 -10.21
CA THR A 175 -4.43 -10.34 -10.63
C THR A 175 -3.82 -9.09 -11.21
N ARG A 176 -2.48 -9.03 -11.17
CA ARG A 176 -1.76 -8.02 -11.95
C ARG A 176 -1.99 -8.26 -13.44
N TYR A 177 -1.91 -7.18 -14.21
CA TYR A 177 -1.88 -7.27 -15.66
C TYR A 177 -0.81 -8.29 -16.09
N ASN A 178 -1.20 -9.23 -16.95
CA ASN A 178 -0.29 -10.17 -17.59
C ASN A 178 -0.53 -10.12 -19.10
N PRO A 179 0.45 -9.67 -19.90
CA PRO A 179 0.29 -9.57 -21.36
C PRO A 179 0.05 -10.90 -22.04
N GLU A 180 0.39 -12.04 -21.43
CA GLU A 180 0.14 -13.38 -21.94
C GLU A 180 -1.33 -13.81 -21.83
N ILE A 181 -2.11 -13.13 -21.00
CA ILE A 181 -3.55 -13.39 -20.88
C ILE A 181 -4.26 -12.37 -21.76
N PRO A 182 -4.97 -12.78 -22.84
CA PRO A 182 -5.69 -11.88 -23.69
C PRO A 182 -6.83 -11.21 -22.91
N LYS A 183 -6.53 -10.07 -22.32
CA LYS A 183 -7.46 -9.08 -21.81
C LYS A 183 -7.28 -7.82 -22.63
N VAL A 184 -8.31 -7.02 -22.67
CA VAL A 184 -8.57 -5.87 -23.53
C VAL A 184 -7.42 -4.89 -23.78
N ILE A 185 -6.29 -4.99 -23.07
CA ILE A 185 -5.13 -4.13 -23.28
C ILE A 185 -3.88 -4.98 -23.44
N ALA A 186 -3.60 -5.38 -24.69
CA ALA A 186 -2.37 -6.10 -25.04
C ALA A 186 -1.10 -5.23 -25.04
N ASP A 187 -1.21 -3.90 -25.06
CA ASP A 187 -0.09 -2.99 -25.38
C ASP A 187 0.26 -1.94 -24.31
N SER A 188 -0.31 -2.02 -23.10
CA SER A 188 0.17 -1.13 -22.04
C SER A 188 1.54 -1.59 -21.56
N GLN A 189 2.56 -0.82 -21.93
CA GLN A 189 3.91 -1.00 -21.40
C GLN A 189 3.86 -1.09 -19.87
N SER A 190 4.54 -2.10 -19.35
CA SER A 190 4.62 -2.39 -17.92
C SER A 190 4.96 -1.14 -17.13
N PHE A 191 4.12 -0.79 -16.17
CA PHE A 191 4.51 0.16 -15.14
C PHE A 191 5.77 -0.36 -14.42
N ALA A 192 6.64 0.59 -14.10
CA ALA A 192 7.88 0.36 -13.42
C ALA A 192 7.75 -0.65 -12.27
N GLU A 193 8.52 -1.68 -12.31
CA GLU A 193 8.66 -2.61 -11.20
C GLU A 193 9.28 -1.89 -9.99
N LYS A 194 9.25 -2.54 -8.81
CA LYS A 194 9.82 -1.94 -7.58
C LYS A 194 11.24 -1.47 -7.75
N GLU A 195 12.02 -2.22 -8.52
CA GLU A 195 13.44 -1.93 -8.80
C GLU A 195 13.57 -0.65 -9.60
N GLU A 196 12.87 -0.54 -10.72
CA GLU A 196 12.87 0.65 -11.57
C GLU A 196 12.43 1.90 -10.80
N PHE A 197 11.42 1.75 -9.92
CA PHE A 197 10.94 2.85 -9.11
C PHE A 197 12.02 3.32 -8.12
N LEU A 198 12.58 2.41 -7.31
CA LEU A 198 13.61 2.75 -6.32
C LEU A 198 14.93 3.15 -6.94
N CYS A 199 15.25 2.65 -8.14
CA CYS A 199 16.44 3.07 -8.91
C CYS A 199 16.30 4.41 -9.60
N LYS A 200 15.16 5.11 -9.44
CA LYS A 200 14.85 6.42 -10.02
C LYS A 200 14.67 6.40 -11.55
N GLU A 201 14.28 5.26 -12.10
CA GLU A 201 14.00 5.13 -13.53
C GLU A 201 12.58 5.58 -13.90
N CYS A 202 11.69 5.65 -12.90
CA CYS A 202 10.34 6.19 -13.04
C CYS A 202 10.27 7.65 -12.56
N PRO A 203 10.47 8.65 -13.45
CA PRO A 203 10.52 10.05 -13.03
C PRO A 203 9.17 10.64 -12.68
N ARG A 204 8.08 10.07 -13.18
CA ARG A 204 6.72 10.60 -13.02
C ARG A 204 5.71 9.48 -12.80
N VAL A 205 4.78 9.73 -11.88
CA VAL A 205 3.59 8.89 -11.66
C VAL A 205 2.36 9.76 -11.93
N HIS A 206 1.54 9.31 -12.87
CA HIS A 206 0.30 9.97 -13.23
C HIS A 206 -0.87 9.21 -12.61
N ILE A 207 -1.72 9.88 -11.83
CA ILE A 207 -2.85 9.29 -11.13
C ILE A 207 -4.12 10.02 -11.55
N PHE A 208 -5.06 9.31 -12.16
CA PHE A 208 -6.38 9.84 -12.46
C PHE A 208 -7.38 9.34 -11.42
N ILE A 209 -8.10 10.28 -10.80
CA ILE A 209 -9.08 10.00 -9.76
C ILE A 209 -10.46 10.38 -10.27
N ASP A 210 -11.34 9.40 -10.37
CA ASP A 210 -12.77 9.56 -10.62
C ASP A 210 -13.52 9.30 -9.31
N ARG A 211 -14.19 10.30 -8.79
CA ARG A 211 -14.95 10.22 -7.55
C ARG A 211 -16.41 9.96 -7.83
N ILE A 212 -16.95 8.93 -7.21
CA ILE A 212 -18.34 8.52 -7.35
C ILE A 212 -18.97 8.52 -5.97
N GLU A 213 -20.11 9.19 -5.84
CA GLU A 213 -20.86 9.19 -4.58
C GLU A 213 -21.56 7.85 -4.38
N LEU A 214 -21.68 7.41 -3.12
CA LEU A 214 -22.27 6.11 -2.79
C LEU A 214 -23.71 5.95 -3.32
N LYS A 215 -24.48 7.04 -3.35
CA LYS A 215 -25.85 7.06 -3.89
C LYS A 215 -25.96 6.73 -5.38
N ASP A 216 -24.85 6.93 -6.13
CA ASP A 216 -24.78 6.70 -7.57
C ASP A 216 -24.31 5.26 -7.90
N ILE A 217 -24.09 4.44 -6.88
CA ILE A 217 -23.65 3.05 -7.01
C ILE A 217 -24.85 2.13 -6.86
N PRO A 218 -25.11 1.20 -7.79
CA PRO A 218 -26.22 0.26 -7.71
C PRO A 218 -26.11 -0.63 -6.45
N GLU A 219 -27.21 -0.82 -5.73
CA GLU A 219 -27.26 -1.68 -4.54
C GLU A 219 -27.39 -3.16 -4.90
N GLU A 220 -28.09 -3.47 -5.98
CA GLU A 220 -28.33 -4.85 -6.40
C GLU A 220 -27.07 -5.47 -7.03
N GLN A 221 -26.74 -6.68 -6.63
CA GLN A 221 -25.49 -7.37 -6.99
C GLN A 221 -25.28 -7.49 -8.52
N MET A 222 -26.34 -7.75 -9.29
CA MET A 222 -26.25 -7.90 -10.74
C MET A 222 -25.91 -6.56 -11.41
N TYR A 223 -26.58 -5.49 -11.04
CA TYR A 223 -26.31 -4.15 -11.55
C TYR A 223 -24.96 -3.62 -11.06
N MET A 224 -24.57 -3.91 -9.83
CA MET A 224 -23.26 -3.58 -9.29
C MET A 224 -22.13 -4.20 -10.12
N ARG A 225 -22.27 -5.48 -10.52
CA ARG A 225 -21.27 -6.16 -11.36
C ARG A 225 -21.12 -5.49 -12.72
N ARG A 226 -22.26 -5.17 -13.37
CA ARG A 226 -22.27 -4.46 -14.66
C ARG A 226 -21.62 -3.09 -14.53
N TRP A 227 -22.04 -2.32 -13.54
CA TRP A 227 -21.50 -1.01 -13.24
C TRP A 227 -19.99 -1.05 -13.03
N LEU A 228 -19.50 -1.99 -12.24
CA LEU A 228 -18.06 -2.16 -11.99
C LEU A 228 -17.31 -2.48 -13.30
N HIS A 229 -17.85 -3.36 -14.13
CA HIS A 229 -17.26 -3.70 -15.43
C HIS A 229 -17.17 -2.48 -16.35
N GLU A 230 -18.25 -1.71 -16.49
CA GLU A 230 -18.29 -0.47 -17.26
C GLU A 230 -17.26 0.56 -16.76
N ARG A 231 -17.07 0.68 -15.43
CA ARG A 231 -16.05 1.57 -14.86
C ARG A 231 -14.62 1.13 -15.19
N PHE A 232 -14.36 -0.15 -15.22
CA PHE A 232 -13.05 -0.67 -15.63
C PHE A 232 -12.80 -0.52 -17.11
N GLU A 233 -13.81 -0.67 -17.97
CA GLU A 233 -13.71 -0.35 -19.39
C GLU A 233 -13.37 1.13 -19.64
N ILE A 234 -13.95 2.05 -18.86
CA ILE A 234 -13.61 3.47 -18.94
C ILE A 234 -12.14 3.70 -18.54
N LYS A 235 -11.67 3.07 -17.46
CA LYS A 235 -10.27 3.15 -17.04
C LYS A 235 -9.31 2.63 -18.10
N ASP A 236 -9.65 1.51 -18.73
CA ASP A 236 -8.88 0.90 -19.80
C ASP A 236 -8.77 1.84 -21.00
N LYS A 237 -9.88 2.46 -21.42
CA LYS A 237 -9.88 3.48 -22.49
C LYS A 237 -9.01 4.68 -22.15
N LEU A 238 -9.07 5.17 -20.90
CA LEU A 238 -8.22 6.27 -20.44
C LEU A 238 -6.73 5.91 -20.47
N LEU A 239 -6.37 4.67 -20.13
CA LEU A 239 -4.99 4.19 -20.19
C LEU A 239 -4.50 4.05 -21.64
N ILE A 240 -5.34 3.52 -22.54
CA ILE A 240 -5.04 3.44 -23.98
C ILE A 240 -4.78 4.86 -24.51
N GLU A 241 -5.67 5.80 -24.23
CA GLU A 241 -5.48 7.20 -24.64
C GLU A 241 -4.19 7.81 -24.06
N PHE A 242 -3.86 7.50 -22.82
CA PHE A 242 -2.66 7.98 -22.17
C PHE A 242 -1.38 7.51 -22.89
N TYR A 243 -1.31 6.24 -23.28
CA TYR A 243 -0.10 5.67 -23.89
C TYR A 243 -0.06 5.84 -25.41
N ASP A 244 -1.19 5.63 -26.10
CA ASP A 244 -1.25 5.47 -27.55
C ASP A 244 -1.84 6.68 -28.29
N ALA A 245 -2.09 7.79 -27.58
CA ALA A 245 -2.57 9.00 -28.24
C ALA A 245 -1.68 9.39 -29.42
N LYS A 246 -2.27 9.49 -30.62
CA LYS A 246 -1.58 9.93 -31.84
C LYS A 246 -1.09 11.37 -31.74
N ASP A 247 -1.83 12.22 -31.00
CA ASP A 247 -1.45 13.60 -30.72
C ASP A 247 -0.41 13.64 -29.58
N SER A 248 0.80 14.08 -29.91
CA SER A 248 1.90 14.24 -28.95
C SER A 248 1.57 15.15 -27.75
N LYS A 249 0.62 16.07 -27.91
CA LYS A 249 0.16 16.96 -26.83
C LYS A 249 -0.73 16.23 -25.81
N ARG A 250 -1.40 15.15 -26.21
CA ARG A 250 -2.29 14.32 -25.37
C ARG A 250 -1.56 13.11 -24.79
N ARG A 251 -0.51 12.63 -25.46
CA ARG A 251 0.26 11.47 -24.99
C ARG A 251 0.85 11.72 -23.60
N ASN A 252 0.81 10.71 -22.74
CA ASN A 252 1.26 10.76 -21.34
C ASN A 252 0.54 11.83 -20.49
N LYS A 253 -0.73 12.09 -20.79
CA LYS A 253 -1.60 12.98 -20.00
C LYS A 253 -3.00 12.40 -19.91
N PHE A 254 -3.60 12.49 -18.72
CA PHE A 254 -5.03 12.24 -18.57
C PHE A 254 -5.82 13.53 -18.87
N PRO A 255 -7.12 13.41 -19.20
CA PRO A 255 -7.98 14.56 -19.42
C PRO A 255 -8.15 15.41 -18.15
N GLY A 256 -8.41 16.70 -18.35
CA GLY A 256 -8.66 17.64 -17.27
C GLY A 256 -7.42 18.36 -16.74
N LYS A 257 -7.60 19.08 -15.63
CA LYS A 257 -6.53 19.82 -14.96
C LYS A 257 -5.69 18.88 -14.12
N SER A 258 -4.38 19.02 -14.18
CA SER A 258 -3.45 18.28 -13.35
C SER A 258 -2.87 19.13 -12.23
N VAL A 259 -2.61 18.50 -11.10
CA VAL A 259 -1.93 19.10 -9.95
C VAL A 259 -0.64 18.34 -9.69
N HIS A 260 0.47 19.04 -9.72
CA HIS A 260 1.75 18.50 -9.27
C HIS A 260 1.77 18.50 -7.74
N SER A 261 1.81 17.32 -7.16
CA SER A 261 1.77 17.15 -5.71
C SER A 261 3.08 16.61 -5.19
N LYS A 262 3.84 17.44 -4.46
CA LYS A 262 5.10 17.05 -3.82
C LYS A 262 4.85 16.66 -2.37
N LEU A 263 5.34 15.50 -1.96
CA LEU A 263 5.28 15.06 -0.57
C LEU A 263 6.31 15.82 0.27
N SER A 264 5.82 16.47 1.33
CA SER A 264 6.70 17.22 2.25
C SER A 264 7.57 16.27 3.07
N LEU A 265 8.87 16.55 3.12
CA LEU A 265 9.83 15.85 3.98
C LEU A 265 9.41 15.87 5.47
N LYS A 266 8.67 16.89 5.90
CA LYS A 266 8.14 16.97 7.28
C LYS A 266 7.18 15.83 7.63
N LYS A 267 6.55 15.20 6.63
CA LYS A 267 5.64 14.06 6.83
C LYS A 267 6.36 12.70 6.89
N THR A 268 7.56 12.59 6.33
CA THR A 268 8.22 11.30 6.10
C THR A 268 9.55 11.16 6.82
N LEU A 269 10.38 12.19 6.79
CA LEU A 269 11.72 12.18 7.41
C LEU A 269 11.72 11.91 8.92
N PRO A 270 10.79 12.48 9.72
CA PRO A 270 10.73 12.17 11.15
C PRO A 270 10.53 10.68 11.43
N SER A 271 9.69 10.01 10.63
CA SER A 271 9.44 8.58 10.78
C SER A 271 10.67 7.72 10.44
N LEU A 272 11.39 8.10 9.37
CA LEU A 272 12.66 7.45 9.02
C LEU A 272 13.70 7.60 10.15
N LEU A 273 13.88 8.81 10.65
CA LEU A 273 14.85 9.08 11.72
C LEU A 273 14.47 8.36 13.02
N PHE A 274 13.18 8.33 13.35
CA PHE A 274 12.69 7.65 14.55
C PHE A 274 12.91 6.13 14.47
N LEU A 275 12.40 5.47 13.42
CA LEU A 275 12.54 4.02 13.27
C LEU A 275 13.99 3.60 13.02
N GLY A 276 14.71 4.34 12.19
CA GLY A 276 16.13 4.11 11.93
C GLY A 276 16.98 4.28 13.18
N GLY A 277 16.77 5.34 13.94
CA GLY A 277 17.47 5.60 15.19
C GLY A 277 17.15 4.56 16.27
N LEU A 278 15.87 4.17 16.41
CA LEU A 278 15.45 3.13 17.34
C LEU A 278 16.07 1.77 16.97
N THR A 279 16.09 1.43 15.70
CA THR A 279 16.71 0.17 15.20
C THR A 279 18.22 0.22 15.41
N ALA A 280 18.88 1.32 15.08
CA ALA A 280 20.31 1.49 15.30
C ALA A 280 20.68 1.36 16.80
N SER A 281 19.96 2.04 17.69
CA SER A 281 20.19 1.93 19.14
C SER A 281 19.99 0.50 19.66
N MET A 282 19.00 -0.22 19.13
CA MET A 282 18.81 -1.63 19.46
C MET A 282 19.99 -2.50 18.98
N LEU A 283 20.53 -2.25 17.81
CA LEU A 283 21.65 -3.00 17.25
C LEU A 283 23.02 -2.68 17.87
N LEU A 284 23.16 -1.55 18.53
CA LEU A 284 24.40 -1.16 19.23
C LEU A 284 24.69 -2.00 20.48
N THR A 285 23.69 -2.57 21.12
CA THR A 285 23.86 -3.38 22.34
C THR A 285 23.77 -4.88 22.03
N GLU A 286 24.49 -5.71 22.82
CA GLU A 286 24.45 -7.16 22.67
C GLU A 286 23.02 -7.70 22.94
N SER A 287 22.41 -7.25 24.02
CA SER A 287 21.02 -7.64 24.37
C SER A 287 20.02 -7.20 23.30
N GLY A 288 20.20 -6.00 22.74
CA GLY A 288 19.37 -5.49 21.66
C GLY A 288 19.50 -6.31 20.39
N ARG A 289 20.70 -6.69 19.97
CA ARG A 289 20.92 -7.59 18.82
C ARG A 289 20.25 -8.95 19.03
N LYS A 290 20.39 -9.55 20.22
CA LYS A 290 19.73 -10.81 20.57
C LYS A 290 18.21 -10.67 20.49
N LEU A 291 17.65 -9.58 21.01
CA LEU A 291 16.22 -9.30 20.94
C LEU A 291 15.75 -9.08 19.51
N TYR A 292 16.51 -8.36 18.69
CA TYR A 292 16.21 -8.11 17.28
C TYR A 292 16.13 -9.43 16.49
N VAL A 293 17.13 -10.30 16.63
CA VAL A 293 17.11 -11.61 15.96
C VAL A 293 15.97 -12.50 16.47
N LYS A 294 15.74 -12.53 17.80
CA LYS A 294 14.60 -13.24 18.38
C LYS A 294 13.25 -12.74 17.82
N THR A 295 13.10 -11.43 17.64
CA THR A 295 11.88 -10.85 17.07
C THR A 295 11.67 -11.31 15.63
N TRP A 296 12.73 -11.39 14.80
CA TRP A 296 12.64 -11.97 13.46
C TRP A 296 12.13 -13.41 13.49
N ILE A 297 12.76 -14.25 14.31
CA ILE A 297 12.45 -15.68 14.38
C ILE A 297 11.08 -15.91 15.01
N TYR A 298 10.91 -15.49 16.26
CA TYR A 298 9.69 -15.79 17.02
C TYR A 298 8.49 -14.98 16.53
N GLY A 299 8.67 -13.73 16.11
CA GLY A 299 7.61 -12.94 15.52
C GLY A 299 7.06 -13.56 14.24
N THR A 300 7.94 -14.12 13.41
CA THR A 300 7.53 -14.86 12.21
C THR A 300 6.80 -16.15 12.58
N LEU A 301 7.34 -16.97 13.49
CA LEU A 301 6.72 -18.23 13.91
C LEU A 301 5.36 -18.01 14.56
N ILE A 302 5.23 -17.05 15.48
CA ILE A 302 3.97 -16.70 16.15
C ILE A 302 2.97 -16.17 15.12
N GLY A 303 3.42 -15.32 14.20
CA GLY A 303 2.58 -14.80 13.13
C GLY A 303 2.04 -15.91 12.22
N CYS A 304 2.90 -16.82 11.78
CA CYS A 304 2.49 -17.98 10.98
C CYS A 304 1.51 -18.89 11.73
N LEU A 305 1.78 -19.15 13.01
CA LEU A 305 0.87 -19.95 13.85
C LEU A 305 -0.49 -19.26 14.00
N TRP A 306 -0.50 -17.96 14.25
CA TRP A 306 -1.74 -17.19 14.37
C TRP A 306 -2.61 -17.26 13.11
N VAL A 307 -2.02 -17.00 11.94
CA VAL A 307 -2.77 -17.01 10.66
C VAL A 307 -3.17 -18.43 10.22
N SER A 308 -2.58 -19.48 10.80
CA SER A 308 -3.00 -20.87 10.61
C SER A 308 -4.26 -21.20 11.39
N ILE A 309 -4.41 -20.64 12.60
CA ILE A 309 -5.53 -20.92 13.51
C ILE A 309 -6.71 -19.99 13.23
N LYS A 310 -6.44 -18.74 12.89
CA LYS A 310 -7.45 -17.73 12.52
C LYS A 310 -7.22 -17.26 11.08
N PRO A 311 -7.66 -18.04 10.09
CA PRO A 311 -7.47 -17.72 8.68
C PRO A 311 -8.25 -16.46 8.24
#